data_14deecb21bf41eb9726358376b546652
#
_entry.id   14deecb21bf41eb9726358376b546652
#
_cell.length_a   1.000
_cell.length_b   1.000
_cell.length_c   1.000
_cell.angle_alpha   90.00
_cell.angle_beta   90.00
_cell.angle_gamma   90.00
#
_symmetry.space_group_name_H-M   'P 1'
#
loop_
_entity.id
_entity.type
_entity.pdbx_description
1 polymer ?
#
loop_
_entity_poly.entity_id
_entity_poly.type
_entity_poly.pdbx_seq_one_letter_code
_entity_poly.pdbx_strand_id
1 'polypeptide(L)'
;MPDDARLIEQARSGDSAAVDELLARHQQQVLRFGRQMCGNEEDAREVLQETLLAAFRKLGHFRGESLLSTWLYQIARSFCARSRRRAVGEPAQTEPLEQPEAASVPSDAEPPDDTAHAREMGIMLHDAILALPEGYRDVIVLRDIEGLSAENAARALGVEVGALKSRLHRARAELRARLAGAAE
;
A
#
# COMPACT_ATOMS: atom_id res chain seq x y z
N MET A 1 -7.84 6.81 -14.47
CA MET A 1 -7.63 6.29 -15.83
C MET A 1 -9.01 6.04 -16.44
N PRO A 2 -9.32 6.53 -17.67
CA PRO A 2 -10.64 6.30 -18.29
C PRO A 2 -10.94 4.82 -18.52
N ASP A 3 -9.94 3.98 -18.56
CA ASP A 3 -10.04 2.54 -18.78
C ASP A 3 -10.49 1.77 -17.52
N ASP A 4 -10.13 2.22 -16.33
CA ASP A 4 -10.59 1.61 -15.08
C ASP A 4 -12.10 1.82 -14.87
N ALA A 5 -12.66 2.96 -15.28
CA ALA A 5 -14.08 3.22 -15.12
C ALA A 5 -14.94 2.20 -15.90
N ARG A 6 -14.52 1.82 -17.11
CA ARG A 6 -15.18 0.80 -17.92
C ARG A 6 -15.09 -0.59 -17.26
N LEU A 7 -13.90 -0.96 -16.80
CA LEU A 7 -13.70 -2.25 -16.13
C LEU A 7 -14.47 -2.34 -14.81
N ILE A 8 -14.54 -1.24 -14.05
CA ILE A 8 -15.34 -1.17 -12.82
C ILE A 8 -16.83 -1.41 -13.13
N GLU A 9 -17.36 -0.83 -14.20
CA GLU A 9 -18.77 -1.03 -14.55
C GLU A 9 -19.04 -2.46 -15.01
N GLN A 10 -18.14 -3.06 -15.81
CA GLN A 10 -18.22 -4.45 -16.21
C GLN A 10 -18.10 -5.40 -15.00
N ALA A 11 -17.18 -5.14 -14.08
CA ALA A 11 -17.03 -5.92 -12.84
C ALA A 11 -18.29 -5.84 -11.96
N ARG A 12 -18.94 -4.68 -11.89
CA ARG A 12 -20.20 -4.51 -11.15
C ARG A 12 -21.36 -5.25 -11.77
N SER A 13 -21.36 -5.45 -13.08
CA SER A 13 -22.34 -6.27 -13.79
C SER A 13 -22.06 -7.78 -13.70
N GLY A 14 -21.00 -8.21 -13.00
CA GLY A 14 -20.65 -9.60 -12.75
C GLY A 14 -19.63 -10.20 -13.71
N ASP A 15 -18.96 -9.38 -14.53
CA ASP A 15 -17.91 -9.85 -15.42
C ASP A 15 -16.61 -10.11 -14.61
N SER A 16 -16.33 -11.39 -14.37
CA SER A 16 -15.13 -11.82 -13.63
C SER A 16 -13.84 -11.51 -14.37
N ALA A 17 -13.82 -11.54 -15.70
CA ALA A 17 -12.63 -11.22 -16.48
C ALA A 17 -12.26 -9.73 -16.33
N ALA A 18 -13.26 -8.85 -16.25
CA ALA A 18 -13.02 -7.44 -15.95
C ALA A 18 -12.46 -7.22 -14.54
N VAL A 19 -12.88 -8.02 -13.56
CA VAL A 19 -12.32 -7.99 -12.20
C VAL A 19 -10.86 -8.40 -12.23
N ASP A 20 -10.54 -9.53 -12.87
CA ASP A 20 -9.18 -10.05 -12.96
C ASP A 20 -8.24 -9.05 -13.65
N GLU A 21 -8.67 -8.47 -14.77
CA GLU A 21 -7.88 -7.46 -15.48
C GLU A 21 -7.64 -6.22 -14.62
N LEU A 22 -8.67 -5.76 -13.92
CA LEU A 22 -8.59 -4.58 -13.05
C LEU A 22 -7.61 -4.80 -11.89
N LEU A 23 -7.69 -5.96 -11.23
CA LEU A 23 -6.79 -6.31 -10.13
C LEU A 23 -5.36 -6.52 -10.62
N ALA A 24 -5.16 -7.17 -11.77
CA ALA A 24 -3.85 -7.35 -12.38
C ALA A 24 -3.14 -6.02 -12.67
N ARG A 25 -3.87 -4.99 -13.11
CA ARG A 25 -3.31 -3.64 -13.34
C ARG A 25 -2.81 -2.96 -12.08
N HIS A 26 -3.41 -3.26 -10.93
CA HIS A 26 -3.09 -2.60 -9.66
C HIS A 26 -2.20 -3.44 -8.73
N GLN A 27 -1.95 -4.72 -9.05
CA GLN A 27 -1.20 -5.62 -8.17
C GLN A 27 0.22 -5.12 -7.83
N GLN A 28 0.94 -4.57 -8.81
CA GLN A 28 2.29 -4.04 -8.59
C GLN A 28 2.28 -2.82 -7.66
N GLN A 29 1.27 -1.97 -7.81
CA GLN A 29 1.10 -0.81 -6.95
C GLN A 29 0.79 -1.21 -5.50
N VAL A 30 -0.06 -2.22 -5.30
CA VAL A 30 -0.38 -2.76 -3.97
C VAL A 30 0.84 -3.45 -3.35
N LEU A 31 1.63 -4.21 -4.15
CA LEU A 31 2.85 -4.86 -3.67
C LEU A 31 3.89 -3.83 -3.23
N ARG A 32 4.13 -2.79 -4.03
CA ARG A 32 5.04 -1.70 -3.69
C ARG A 32 4.61 -1.02 -2.38
N PHE A 33 3.32 -0.73 -2.25
CA PHE A 33 2.77 -0.18 -1.00
C PHE A 33 3.02 -1.13 0.19
N GLY A 34 2.77 -2.44 0.02
CA GLY A 34 3.04 -3.47 1.04
C GLY A 34 4.50 -3.47 1.49
N ARG A 35 5.46 -3.43 0.55
CA ARG A 35 6.89 -3.35 0.85
C ARG A 35 7.23 -2.14 1.72
N GLN A 36 6.69 -0.98 1.41
CA GLN A 36 6.93 0.25 2.19
C GLN A 36 6.28 0.23 3.57
N MET A 37 5.23 -0.56 3.73
CA MET A 37 4.46 -0.59 4.98
C MET A 37 4.86 -1.73 5.91
N CYS A 38 5.25 -2.89 5.39
CA CYS A 38 5.43 -4.11 6.19
C CYS A 38 6.88 -4.39 6.59
N GLY A 39 7.86 -3.92 5.83
CA GLY A 39 9.29 -4.04 6.17
C GLY A 39 9.96 -5.33 5.70
N ASN A 40 9.22 -6.30 5.20
CA ASN A 40 9.77 -7.50 4.59
C ASN A 40 8.93 -7.96 3.40
N GLU A 41 9.54 -8.75 2.52
CA GLU A 41 8.93 -9.18 1.27
C GLU A 41 7.83 -10.20 1.46
N GLU A 42 7.94 -11.06 2.47
CA GLU A 42 6.95 -12.10 2.77
C GLU A 42 5.62 -11.47 3.21
N ASP A 43 5.66 -10.59 4.22
CA ASP A 43 4.50 -9.84 4.67
C ASP A 43 3.90 -8.97 3.55
N ALA A 44 4.73 -8.37 2.69
CA ALA A 44 4.26 -7.57 1.57
C ALA A 44 3.47 -8.41 0.56
N ARG A 45 3.89 -9.64 0.29
CA ARG A 45 3.19 -10.59 -0.58
C ARG A 45 1.90 -11.11 0.07
N GLU A 46 1.92 -11.42 1.36
CA GLU A 46 0.70 -11.79 2.11
C GLU A 46 -0.32 -10.65 2.04
N VAL A 47 0.10 -9.41 2.30
CA VAL A 47 -0.77 -8.23 2.20
C VAL A 47 -1.31 -8.03 0.78
N LEU A 48 -0.49 -8.25 -0.26
CA LEU A 48 -0.96 -8.21 -1.64
C LEU A 48 -2.08 -9.24 -1.86
N GLN A 49 -1.84 -10.51 -1.53
CA GLN A 49 -2.80 -11.60 -1.73
C GLN A 49 -4.11 -11.32 -0.99
N GLU A 50 -4.04 -10.97 0.29
CA GLU A 50 -5.21 -10.64 1.10
C GLU A 50 -5.98 -9.42 0.55
N THR A 51 -5.25 -8.41 0.06
CA THR A 51 -5.86 -7.22 -0.55
C THR A 51 -6.61 -7.55 -1.82
N LEU A 52 -5.99 -8.32 -2.73
CA LEU A 52 -6.63 -8.71 -3.99
C LEU A 52 -7.86 -9.58 -3.74
N LEU A 53 -7.76 -10.53 -2.82
CA LEU A 53 -8.88 -11.39 -2.44
C LEU A 53 -10.05 -10.61 -1.83
N ALA A 54 -9.74 -9.67 -0.92
CA ALA A 54 -10.75 -8.79 -0.33
C ALA A 54 -11.36 -7.85 -1.37
N ALA A 55 -10.54 -7.34 -2.29
CA ALA A 55 -10.98 -6.50 -3.40
C ALA A 55 -11.91 -7.27 -4.34
N PHE A 56 -11.53 -8.48 -4.76
CA PHE A 56 -12.36 -9.37 -5.59
C PHE A 56 -13.76 -9.53 -4.99
N ARG A 57 -13.85 -9.83 -3.70
CA ARG A 57 -15.13 -10.03 -3.00
C ARG A 57 -15.97 -8.76 -2.86
N LYS A 58 -15.33 -7.59 -2.79
CA LYS A 58 -15.99 -6.31 -2.45
C LYS A 58 -16.13 -5.36 -3.65
N LEU A 59 -15.55 -5.67 -4.81
CA LEU A 59 -15.53 -4.76 -5.95
C LEU A 59 -16.93 -4.44 -6.47
N GLY A 60 -17.87 -5.40 -6.42
CA GLY A 60 -19.28 -5.15 -6.76
C GLY A 60 -19.96 -4.07 -5.92
N HIS A 61 -19.43 -3.76 -4.72
CA HIS A 61 -19.92 -2.72 -3.83
C HIS A 61 -19.10 -1.41 -3.91
N PHE A 62 -18.07 -1.39 -4.75
CA PHE A 62 -17.24 -0.19 -4.94
C PHE A 62 -18.05 0.89 -5.68
N ARG A 63 -18.32 2.03 -5.03
CA ARG A 63 -19.21 3.08 -5.55
C ARG A 63 -18.55 4.05 -6.53
N GLY A 64 -17.23 3.97 -6.71
CA GLY A 64 -16.49 4.92 -7.57
C GLY A 64 -16.33 6.33 -6.95
N GLU A 65 -16.61 6.50 -5.66
CA GLU A 65 -16.48 7.78 -4.94
C GLU A 65 -15.01 8.20 -4.73
N SER A 66 -14.09 7.33 -5.03
CA SER A 66 -12.64 7.55 -4.98
C SER A 66 -11.95 6.83 -6.14
N LEU A 67 -10.65 7.12 -6.34
CA LEU A 67 -9.84 6.29 -7.21
C LEU A 67 -9.80 4.85 -6.67
N LEU A 68 -9.78 3.87 -7.57
CA LEU A 68 -9.67 2.46 -7.17
C LEU A 68 -8.41 2.20 -6.34
N SER A 69 -7.28 2.81 -6.74
CA SER A 69 -6.02 2.73 -5.98
C SER A 69 -6.17 3.22 -4.53
N THR A 70 -6.91 4.31 -4.31
CA THR A 70 -7.20 4.83 -2.96
C THR A 70 -7.95 3.79 -2.12
N TRP A 71 -8.93 3.14 -2.71
CA TRP A 71 -9.71 2.10 -2.05
C TRP A 71 -8.89 0.83 -1.79
N LEU A 72 -8.04 0.42 -2.73
CA LEU A 72 -7.10 -0.70 -2.53
C LEU A 72 -6.09 -0.40 -1.40
N TYR A 73 -5.58 0.83 -1.29
CA TYR A 73 -4.71 1.22 -0.18
C TYR A 73 -5.41 1.18 1.18
N GLN A 74 -6.70 1.51 1.26
CA GLN A 74 -7.46 1.33 2.51
C GLN A 74 -7.47 -0.14 2.94
N ILE A 75 -7.71 -1.04 2.01
CA ILE A 75 -7.72 -2.48 2.27
C ILE A 75 -6.32 -2.95 2.67
N ALA A 76 -5.30 -2.68 1.85
CA ALA A 76 -3.91 -3.07 2.09
C ALA A 76 -3.39 -2.57 3.44
N ARG A 77 -3.67 -1.32 3.79
CA ARG A 77 -3.28 -0.73 5.08
C ARG A 77 -3.86 -1.52 6.25
N SER A 78 -5.10 -1.98 6.17
CA SER A 78 -5.73 -2.76 7.24
C SER A 78 -5.02 -4.11 7.45
N PHE A 79 -4.54 -4.73 6.38
CA PHE A 79 -3.77 -5.96 6.45
C PHE A 79 -2.34 -5.72 6.96
N CYS A 80 -1.65 -4.67 6.51
CA CYS A 80 -0.34 -4.27 7.05
C CYS A 80 -0.41 -4.01 8.57
N ALA A 81 -1.44 -3.32 9.04
CA ALA A 81 -1.64 -3.09 10.48
C ALA A 81 -1.85 -4.39 11.26
N ARG A 82 -2.53 -5.38 10.65
CA ARG A 82 -2.74 -6.71 11.23
C ARG A 82 -1.44 -7.52 11.28
N SER A 83 -0.67 -7.56 10.18
CA SER A 83 0.62 -8.24 10.11
C SER A 83 1.57 -7.72 11.20
N ARG A 84 1.70 -6.40 11.34
CA ARG A 84 2.53 -5.81 12.40
C ARG A 84 2.09 -6.18 13.82
N ARG A 85 0.78 -6.25 14.10
CA ARG A 85 0.29 -6.69 15.42
C ARG A 85 0.65 -8.14 15.70
N ARG A 86 0.55 -9.03 14.71
CA ARG A 86 0.99 -10.43 14.83
C ARG A 86 2.48 -10.53 15.16
N ALA A 87 3.32 -9.73 14.49
CA ALA A 87 4.77 -9.70 14.74
C ALA A 87 5.11 -9.24 16.16
N VAL A 88 4.28 -8.42 16.80
CA VAL A 88 4.47 -7.96 18.20
C VAL A 88 3.86 -8.94 19.23
N GLY A 89 3.24 -10.05 18.79
CA GLY A 89 2.71 -11.09 19.69
C GLY A 89 1.28 -10.83 20.20
N GLU A 90 0.53 -9.91 19.61
CA GLU A 90 -0.89 -9.75 19.88
C GLU A 90 -1.73 -10.83 19.17
N PRO A 91 -2.67 -11.52 19.86
CA PRO A 91 -3.48 -12.55 19.24
C PRO A 91 -4.35 -11.97 18.11
N ALA A 92 -4.26 -12.57 16.93
CA ALA A 92 -5.08 -12.20 15.79
C ALA A 92 -6.54 -12.61 16.00
N GLN A 93 -7.45 -11.67 15.92
CA GLN A 93 -8.84 -11.98 15.62
C GLN A 93 -8.94 -12.35 14.15
N THR A 94 -8.89 -13.66 13.85
CA THR A 94 -8.88 -14.17 12.48
C THR A 94 -10.20 -14.87 12.19
N GLU A 95 -10.97 -14.39 11.22
CA GLU A 95 -11.87 -15.27 10.49
C GLU A 95 -11.02 -16.06 9.47
N PRO A 96 -11.14 -17.40 9.42
CA PRO A 96 -10.38 -18.22 8.48
C PRO A 96 -10.84 -17.96 7.04
N LEU A 97 -9.91 -17.54 6.19
CA LEU A 97 -10.11 -17.49 4.74
C LEU A 97 -9.45 -18.71 4.12
N GLU A 98 -10.24 -19.54 3.41
CA GLU A 98 -9.71 -20.62 2.57
C GLU A 98 -8.78 -20.00 1.50
N GLN A 99 -7.57 -20.54 1.39
CA GLN A 99 -6.53 -20.04 0.50
C GLN A 99 -6.69 -20.67 -0.89
N PRO A 100 -6.85 -19.88 -1.97
CA PRO A 100 -6.55 -20.34 -3.32
C PRO A 100 -5.04 -20.26 -3.58
N GLU A 101 -4.51 -21.23 -4.33
CA GLU A 101 -3.11 -21.30 -4.72
C GLU A 101 -2.59 -19.99 -5.34
N ALA A 102 -1.46 -19.52 -4.85
CA ALA A 102 -0.86 -18.25 -5.26
C ALA A 102 -0.29 -18.35 -6.69
N ALA A 103 -0.83 -17.55 -7.60
CA ALA A 103 -0.17 -17.29 -8.86
C ALA A 103 1.13 -16.53 -8.60
N SER A 104 2.26 -17.03 -9.09
CA SER A 104 3.57 -16.40 -8.97
C SER A 104 3.58 -15.07 -9.73
N VAL A 105 3.71 -13.98 -8.98
CA VAL A 105 3.92 -12.65 -9.56
C VAL A 105 5.35 -12.57 -10.08
N PRO A 106 5.59 -12.22 -11.38
CA PRO A 106 6.93 -12.05 -11.91
C PRO A 106 7.68 -10.98 -11.10
N SER A 107 8.92 -11.29 -10.74
CA SER A 107 9.83 -10.31 -10.13
C SER A 107 10.15 -9.25 -11.18
N ASP A 108 9.86 -7.97 -10.87
CA ASP A 108 10.23 -6.86 -11.74
C ASP A 108 11.74 -6.84 -11.98
N ALA A 109 12.10 -6.55 -13.25
CA ALA A 109 13.46 -6.31 -13.66
C ALA A 109 14.11 -5.24 -12.77
N GLU A 110 15.35 -5.50 -12.35
CA GLU A 110 16.19 -4.51 -11.69
C GLU A 110 16.24 -3.23 -12.53
N PRO A 111 16.12 -2.04 -11.90
CA PRO A 111 16.31 -0.79 -12.62
C PRO A 111 17.75 -0.75 -13.18
N PRO A 112 17.95 -0.19 -14.38
CA PRO A 112 19.26 -0.15 -14.99
C PRO A 112 20.21 0.72 -14.16
N ASP A 113 21.35 0.15 -13.83
CA ASP A 113 22.62 0.74 -13.40
C ASP A 113 22.55 1.95 -12.45
N ASP A 114 21.84 1.78 -11.33
CA ASP A 114 21.98 2.68 -10.19
C ASP A 114 23.29 2.37 -9.47
N THR A 115 24.13 3.37 -9.31
CA THR A 115 25.39 3.26 -8.59
C THR A 115 25.17 2.64 -7.22
N ALA A 116 26.12 1.87 -6.69
CA ALA A 116 26.04 1.25 -5.36
C ALA A 116 25.58 2.25 -4.29
N HIS A 117 25.97 3.51 -4.41
CA HIS A 117 25.55 4.61 -3.56
C HIS A 117 24.05 4.91 -3.61
N ALA A 118 23.41 4.89 -4.79
CA ALA A 118 21.96 5.10 -4.91
C ALA A 118 21.18 3.95 -4.25
N ARG A 119 21.69 2.72 -4.35
CA ARG A 119 21.11 1.54 -3.69
C ARG A 119 21.23 1.63 -2.18
N GLU A 120 22.39 2.01 -1.65
CA GLU A 120 22.59 2.25 -0.21
C GLU A 120 21.67 3.35 0.33
N MET A 121 21.56 4.46 -0.40
CA MET A 121 20.64 5.55 -0.06
C MET A 121 19.17 5.08 -0.06
N GLY A 122 18.78 4.25 -1.02
CA GLY A 122 17.44 3.65 -1.10
C GLY A 122 17.12 2.77 0.10
N ILE A 123 18.08 1.94 0.53
CA ILE A 123 17.96 1.08 1.73
C ILE A 123 17.83 1.96 2.98
N MET A 124 18.72 2.93 3.14
CA MET A 124 18.68 3.86 4.29
C MET A 124 17.35 4.61 4.39
N LEU A 125 16.83 5.10 3.27
CA LEU A 125 15.54 5.78 3.21
C LEU A 125 14.39 4.83 3.59
N HIS A 126 14.42 3.61 3.05
CA HIS A 126 13.43 2.59 3.37
C HIS A 126 13.39 2.27 4.87
N ASP A 127 14.55 2.01 5.47
CA ASP A 127 14.68 1.71 6.89
C ASP A 127 14.23 2.89 7.76
N ALA A 128 14.58 4.13 7.37
CA ALA A 128 14.12 5.33 8.06
C ALA A 128 12.59 5.50 8.01
N ILE A 129 11.95 5.15 6.88
CA ILE A 129 10.49 5.15 6.73
C ILE A 129 9.86 4.07 7.62
N LEU A 130 10.41 2.86 7.65
CA LEU A 130 9.93 1.77 8.49
C LEU A 130 10.05 2.09 9.99
N ALA A 131 11.05 2.86 10.39
CA ALA A 131 11.24 3.29 11.76
C ALA A 131 10.29 4.44 12.20
N LEU A 132 9.55 5.06 11.26
CA LEU A 132 8.55 6.07 11.62
C LEU A 132 7.38 5.47 12.42
N PRO A 133 6.78 6.24 13.35
CA PRO A 133 5.47 5.90 13.90
C PRO A 133 4.45 5.62 12.80
N GLU A 134 3.54 4.66 13.01
CA GLU A 134 2.60 4.18 11.99
C GLU A 134 1.87 5.31 11.25
N GLY A 135 1.29 6.25 11.99
CA GLY A 135 0.54 7.35 11.36
C GLY A 135 1.42 8.33 10.57
N TYR A 136 2.74 8.39 10.83
CA TYR A 136 3.70 9.19 10.05
C TYR A 136 4.13 8.42 8.80
N ARG A 137 4.37 7.12 8.92
CA ARG A 137 4.67 6.24 7.79
C ARG A 137 3.53 6.26 6.78
N ASP A 138 2.28 6.09 7.23
CA ASP A 138 1.09 6.13 6.39
C ASP A 138 1.04 7.38 5.50
N VAL A 139 1.24 8.55 6.07
CA VAL A 139 1.14 9.81 5.30
C VAL A 139 2.32 10.00 4.35
N ILE A 140 3.54 9.59 4.71
CA ILE A 140 4.72 9.63 3.84
C ILE A 140 4.51 8.69 2.65
N VAL A 141 4.14 7.44 2.90
CA VAL A 141 3.96 6.45 1.84
C VAL A 141 2.86 6.89 0.88
N LEU A 142 1.68 7.27 1.36
CA LEU A 142 0.57 7.66 0.49
C LEU A 142 0.81 8.97 -0.28
N ARG A 143 1.48 9.96 0.33
CA ARG A 143 1.66 11.28 -0.27
C ARG A 143 2.94 11.42 -1.08
N ASP A 144 4.06 10.93 -0.54
CA ASP A 144 5.38 11.21 -1.10
C ASP A 144 5.88 10.06 -1.98
N ILE A 145 5.48 8.82 -1.72
CA ILE A 145 5.85 7.64 -2.53
C ILE A 145 4.77 7.32 -3.57
N GLU A 146 3.52 7.16 -3.13
CA GLU A 146 2.42 6.78 -4.03
C GLU A 146 1.76 7.98 -4.75
N GLY A 147 2.13 9.20 -4.38
CA GLY A 147 1.72 10.42 -5.09
C GLY A 147 0.23 10.76 -5.00
N LEU A 148 -0.52 10.24 -4.02
CA LEU A 148 -1.94 10.56 -3.89
C LEU A 148 -2.14 12.05 -3.63
N SER A 149 -3.27 12.62 -4.09
CA SER A 149 -3.68 13.96 -3.68
C SER A 149 -3.95 14.00 -2.17
N ALA A 150 -3.95 15.20 -1.56
CA ALA A 150 -4.23 15.34 -0.14
C ALA A 150 -5.62 14.80 0.22
N GLU A 151 -6.60 15.01 -0.68
CA GLU A 151 -7.98 14.54 -0.52
C GLU A 151 -8.06 13.02 -0.58
N ASN A 152 -7.37 12.38 -1.54
CA ASN A 152 -7.36 10.93 -1.68
C ASN A 152 -6.61 10.25 -0.53
N ALA A 153 -5.46 10.80 -0.11
CA ALA A 153 -4.72 10.28 1.04
C ALA A 153 -5.51 10.45 2.36
N ALA A 154 -6.19 11.59 2.57
CA ALA A 154 -7.05 11.81 3.71
C ALA A 154 -8.21 10.81 3.75
N ARG A 155 -8.84 10.58 2.60
CA ARG A 155 -9.89 9.55 2.44
C ARG A 155 -9.35 8.15 2.73
N ALA A 156 -8.18 7.78 2.20
CA ALA A 156 -7.55 6.50 2.48
C ALA A 156 -7.27 6.28 3.97
N LEU A 157 -6.94 7.34 4.70
CA LEU A 157 -6.63 7.28 6.13
C LEU A 157 -7.86 7.51 7.04
N GLY A 158 -9.01 7.92 6.49
CA GLY A 158 -10.19 8.26 7.28
C GLY A 158 -10.00 9.49 8.16
N VAL A 159 -9.24 10.49 7.68
CA VAL A 159 -8.94 11.72 8.43
C VAL A 159 -9.30 12.97 7.62
N GLU A 160 -9.44 14.10 8.29
CA GLU A 160 -9.60 15.40 7.64
C GLU A 160 -8.32 15.85 6.90
N VAL A 161 -8.48 16.55 5.77
CA VAL A 161 -7.36 17.04 4.95
C VAL A 161 -6.41 17.94 5.75
N GLY A 162 -6.95 18.77 6.65
CA GLY A 162 -6.15 19.62 7.54
C GLY A 162 -5.27 18.80 8.50
N ALA A 163 -5.84 17.75 9.08
CA ALA A 163 -5.11 16.83 9.96
C ALA A 163 -4.03 16.05 9.20
N LEU A 164 -4.32 15.61 7.97
CA LEU A 164 -3.34 14.96 7.09
C LEU A 164 -2.16 15.89 6.81
N LYS A 165 -2.41 17.14 6.39
CA LYS A 165 -1.34 18.12 6.09
C LYS A 165 -0.44 18.38 7.30
N SER A 166 -1.02 18.56 8.48
CA SER A 166 -0.28 18.76 9.72
C SER A 166 0.55 17.53 10.11
N ARG A 167 -0.01 16.32 9.91
CA ARG A 167 0.69 15.05 10.15
C ARG A 167 1.84 14.86 9.17
N LEU A 168 1.63 15.14 7.88
CA LEU A 168 2.66 15.04 6.85
C LEU A 168 3.83 15.99 7.13
N HIS A 169 3.56 17.23 7.55
CA HIS A 169 4.61 18.18 7.91
C HIS A 169 5.50 17.62 9.03
N ARG A 170 4.89 17.11 10.11
CA ARG A 170 5.63 16.50 11.23
C ARG A 170 6.35 15.22 10.82
N ALA A 171 5.72 14.37 9.99
CA ALA A 171 6.33 13.13 9.50
C ALA A 171 7.59 13.40 8.67
N ARG A 172 7.56 14.42 7.81
CA ARG A 172 8.74 14.83 7.01
C ARG A 172 9.86 15.42 7.89
N ALA A 173 9.53 16.13 8.97
CA ALA A 173 10.52 16.62 9.92
C ALA A 173 11.20 15.45 10.65
N GLU A 174 10.42 14.50 11.14
CA GLU A 174 10.92 13.28 11.79
C GLU A 174 11.79 12.44 10.85
N LEU A 175 11.35 12.23 9.61
CA LEU A 175 12.13 11.48 8.61
C LEU A 175 13.48 12.15 8.33
N ARG A 176 13.50 13.48 8.18
CA ARG A 176 14.76 14.22 7.99
C ARG A 176 15.71 14.09 9.18
N ALA A 177 15.19 14.15 10.41
CA ALA A 177 16.01 13.98 11.62
C ALA A 177 16.64 12.58 11.67
N ARG A 178 15.89 11.52 11.30
CA ARG A 178 16.41 10.15 11.25
C ARG A 178 17.48 9.96 10.18
N LEU A 179 17.28 10.51 9.00
CA LEU A 179 18.27 10.44 7.92
C LEU A 179 19.56 11.20 8.25
N ALA A 180 19.46 12.36 8.93
CA ALA A 180 20.64 13.09 9.38
C ALA A 180 21.43 12.30 10.43
N GLY A 181 20.77 11.65 11.39
CA GLY A 181 21.43 10.82 12.40
C GLY A 181 21.99 9.49 11.89
N ALA A 182 21.56 9.02 10.74
CA ALA A 182 22.09 7.80 10.10
C ALA A 182 23.32 8.08 9.20
N ALA A 183 23.61 9.35 8.91
CA ALA A 183 24.75 9.77 8.08
C ALA A 183 25.99 10.14 8.92
N GLU A 184 25.91 10.11 10.26
CA GLU A 184 27.02 10.31 11.21
C GLU A 184 27.59 8.95 11.65
#